data_773f967797845524191ea9b0e9957120
#
_entry.id   773f967797845524191ea9b0e9957120
#
_cell.length_a   1.000
_cell.length_b   1.000
_cell.length_c   1.000
_cell.angle_alpha   90.00
_cell.angle_beta   90.00
_cell.angle_gamma   90.00
#
_symmetry.space_group_name_H-M   'P 1'
#
loop_
_entity.id
_entity.type
_entity.pdbx_description
1 polymer ?
#
loop_
_entity_poly.entity_id
_entity_poly.type
_entity_poly.pdbx_seq_one_letter_code
_entity_poly.pdbx_strand_id
1 'polypeptide(L)'
;AFILQNMKLAHDSQVAYYPIIAIEEPESHLHPNAQKKLYSQINNIIGQKIVATHSSYIAGSAKLKEIRSICKTLVNISIGKFIEVDFTPEEIRKIHRQVINTRGELFFSKLVILSEGETEEQALPIIIKRHFDKGPIELGVDFIGVGGSGNYLPFIRFFEAFNIPYLIFSDNEAEANETVINQISKSKANDINKVVFLNVGNDFEKELCNHGYLDEVKNAYYALILSECHNDKHRAAKKKELDKIPDETYYGLVTSLKTQFAPYIGYELYKSEKVL
;
A
#
# COMPACT_ATOMS: atom_id res chain seq x y z
N ALA A 1 -17.52 -31.25 12.41
CA ALA A 1 -18.17 -32.51 12.80
C ALA A 1 -19.25 -32.93 11.80
N PHE A 2 -20.29 -32.12 11.57
CA PHE A 2 -21.42 -32.43 10.67
C PHE A 2 -21.00 -32.75 9.23
N ILE A 3 -20.12 -31.96 8.63
CA ILE A 3 -19.61 -32.18 7.26
C ILE A 3 -18.87 -33.52 7.17
N LEU A 4 -17.98 -33.83 8.11
CA LEU A 4 -17.23 -35.07 8.15
C LEU A 4 -18.15 -36.29 8.35
N GLN A 5 -19.20 -36.15 9.14
CA GLN A 5 -20.21 -37.17 9.34
C GLN A 5 -20.99 -37.48 8.06
N ASN A 6 -21.44 -36.45 7.35
CA ASN A 6 -22.13 -36.63 6.05
C ASN A 6 -21.23 -37.23 4.98
N MET A 7 -19.95 -36.82 4.93
CA MET A 7 -18.97 -37.42 4.01
C MET A 7 -18.76 -38.91 4.31
N LYS A 8 -18.71 -39.29 5.59
CA LYS A 8 -18.59 -40.69 5.99
C LYS A 8 -19.82 -41.50 5.60
N LEU A 9 -21.01 -40.99 5.86
CA LEU A 9 -22.29 -41.63 5.45
C LEU A 9 -22.37 -41.80 3.91
N ALA A 10 -21.97 -40.83 3.15
CA ALA A 10 -21.94 -40.92 1.69
C ALA A 10 -20.93 -41.96 1.18
N HIS A 11 -19.75 -42.05 1.82
CA HIS A 11 -18.76 -43.08 1.51
C HIS A 11 -19.29 -44.49 1.81
N ASP A 12 -19.95 -44.67 2.95
CA ASP A 12 -20.52 -45.95 3.35
C ASP A 12 -21.69 -46.39 2.45
N SER A 13 -22.41 -45.43 1.81
CA SER A 13 -23.53 -45.72 0.90
C SER A 13 -23.11 -45.89 -0.54
N GLN A 14 -21.82 -45.82 -0.88
CA GLN A 14 -21.26 -45.88 -2.25
C GLN A 14 -21.85 -44.86 -3.23
N VAL A 15 -22.42 -43.77 -2.72
CA VAL A 15 -22.93 -42.65 -3.51
C VAL A 15 -21.82 -41.64 -3.76
N ALA A 16 -21.64 -41.23 -5.02
CA ALA A 16 -20.72 -40.16 -5.34
C ALA A 16 -21.14 -38.86 -4.62
N TYR A 17 -20.29 -38.39 -3.68
CA TYR A 17 -20.57 -37.23 -2.84
C TYR A 17 -19.53 -36.13 -3.12
N TYR A 18 -19.99 -35.05 -3.73
CA TYR A 18 -19.19 -33.86 -3.97
C TYR A 18 -19.95 -32.63 -3.43
N PRO A 19 -19.76 -32.29 -2.14
CA PRO A 19 -20.55 -31.24 -1.50
C PRO A 19 -20.17 -29.84 -1.99
N ILE A 20 -21.14 -28.93 -1.95
CA ILE A 20 -20.90 -27.48 -1.97
C ILE A 20 -20.99 -27.00 -0.53
N ILE A 21 -19.91 -26.39 -0.05
CA ILE A 21 -19.77 -25.94 1.34
C ILE A 21 -19.65 -24.42 1.34
N ALA A 22 -20.61 -23.76 1.98
CA ALA A 22 -20.56 -22.34 2.24
C ALA A 22 -20.12 -22.11 3.68
N ILE A 23 -19.10 -21.26 3.88
CA ILE A 23 -18.53 -20.92 5.19
C ILE A 23 -18.49 -19.41 5.29
N GLU A 24 -19.09 -18.87 6.33
CA GLU A 24 -19.10 -17.45 6.63
C GLU A 24 -18.22 -17.19 7.85
N GLU A 25 -17.32 -16.21 7.75
CA GLU A 25 -16.43 -15.76 8.82
C GLU A 25 -15.76 -16.91 9.61
N PRO A 26 -15.09 -17.88 8.94
CA PRO A 26 -14.51 -19.03 9.63
C PRO A 26 -13.40 -18.65 10.61
N GLU A 27 -12.87 -17.47 10.49
CA GLU A 27 -11.83 -16.88 11.36
C GLU A 27 -12.36 -16.32 12.67
N SER A 28 -13.66 -16.18 12.84
CA SER A 28 -14.26 -15.59 14.04
C SER A 28 -13.71 -16.26 15.31
N HIS A 29 -13.21 -15.42 16.23
CA HIS A 29 -12.59 -15.83 17.50
C HIS A 29 -11.23 -16.57 17.38
N LEU A 30 -10.61 -16.63 16.20
CA LEU A 30 -9.31 -17.28 16.03
C LEU A 30 -8.16 -16.27 16.12
N HIS A 31 -7.07 -16.69 16.78
CA HIS A 31 -5.82 -15.96 16.78
C HIS A 31 -5.24 -15.88 15.35
N PRO A 32 -4.57 -14.77 14.95
CA PRO A 32 -4.01 -14.59 13.60
C PRO A 32 -3.23 -15.79 13.04
N ASN A 33 -2.40 -16.43 13.85
CA ASN A 33 -1.66 -17.62 13.42
C ASN A 33 -2.56 -18.82 13.12
N ALA A 34 -3.70 -18.93 13.81
CA ALA A 34 -4.69 -19.97 13.51
C ALA A 34 -5.46 -19.66 12.22
N GLN A 35 -5.75 -18.38 11.95
CA GLN A 35 -6.40 -17.96 10.71
C GLN A 35 -5.56 -18.31 9.46
N LYS A 36 -4.24 -18.13 9.50
CA LYS A 36 -3.34 -18.54 8.41
C LYS A 36 -3.39 -20.04 8.12
N LYS A 37 -3.53 -20.86 9.17
CA LYS A 37 -3.65 -22.33 9.03
C LYS A 37 -5.04 -22.77 8.59
N LEU A 38 -6.06 -22.00 8.97
CA LEU A 38 -7.46 -22.32 8.71
C LEU A 38 -7.73 -22.46 7.20
N TYR A 39 -7.22 -21.54 6.36
CA TYR A 39 -7.40 -21.64 4.91
C TYR A 39 -6.87 -22.96 4.35
N SER A 40 -5.69 -23.39 4.77
CA SER A 40 -5.13 -24.68 4.37
C SER A 40 -6.02 -25.86 4.78
N GLN A 41 -6.59 -25.81 5.99
CA GLN A 41 -7.51 -26.86 6.49
C GLN A 41 -8.81 -26.88 5.69
N ILE A 42 -9.40 -25.73 5.40
CA ILE A 42 -10.61 -25.62 4.57
C ILE A 42 -10.31 -26.16 3.15
N ASN A 43 -9.16 -25.86 2.61
CA ASN A 43 -8.79 -26.26 1.25
C ASN A 43 -8.63 -27.78 1.12
N ASN A 44 -8.30 -28.49 2.20
CA ASN A 44 -8.19 -29.95 2.22
C ASN A 44 -9.54 -30.67 2.29
N ILE A 45 -10.65 -29.97 2.54
CA ILE A 45 -11.98 -30.59 2.54
C ILE A 45 -12.38 -30.91 1.10
N ILE A 46 -12.92 -32.09 0.87
CA ILE A 46 -13.42 -32.50 -0.45
C ILE A 46 -14.69 -31.70 -0.78
N GLY A 47 -14.83 -31.23 -2.02
CA GLY A 47 -15.97 -30.51 -2.50
C GLY A 47 -15.64 -29.07 -2.93
N GLN A 48 -16.66 -28.37 -3.46
CA GLN A 48 -16.57 -26.95 -3.76
C GLN A 48 -16.73 -26.15 -2.47
N LYS A 49 -15.87 -25.17 -2.25
CA LYS A 49 -15.91 -24.30 -1.08
C LYS A 49 -16.16 -22.87 -1.51
N ILE A 50 -17.08 -22.18 -0.81
CA ILE A 50 -17.34 -20.76 -0.89
C ILE A 50 -17.08 -20.21 0.51
N VAL A 51 -16.08 -19.34 0.64
CA VAL A 51 -15.69 -18.77 1.95
C VAL A 51 -15.89 -17.25 1.88
N ALA A 52 -16.78 -16.74 2.73
CA ALA A 52 -16.91 -15.30 2.95
C ALA A 52 -16.05 -14.92 4.17
N THR A 53 -15.20 -13.92 4.03
CA THR A 53 -14.26 -13.50 5.07
C THR A 53 -13.94 -12.02 4.98
N HIS A 54 -13.67 -11.42 6.15
CA HIS A 54 -13.05 -10.10 6.28
C HIS A 54 -11.60 -10.19 6.79
N SER A 55 -11.03 -11.40 6.89
CA SER A 55 -9.67 -11.61 7.36
C SER A 55 -8.64 -11.37 6.25
N SER A 56 -7.76 -10.39 6.48
CA SER A 56 -6.56 -10.18 5.66
C SER A 56 -5.64 -11.41 5.62
N TYR A 57 -5.63 -12.21 6.68
CA TYR A 57 -4.83 -13.44 6.78
C TYR A 57 -5.37 -14.55 5.89
N ILE A 58 -6.69 -14.71 5.81
CA ILE A 58 -7.33 -15.68 4.92
C ILE A 58 -7.18 -15.21 3.47
N ALA A 59 -7.48 -13.95 3.18
CA ALA A 59 -7.32 -13.38 1.85
C ALA A 59 -5.87 -13.49 1.35
N GLY A 60 -4.87 -13.13 2.19
CA GLY A 60 -3.46 -13.27 1.85
C GLY A 60 -2.95 -14.71 1.74
N SER A 61 -3.70 -15.71 2.22
CA SER A 61 -3.36 -17.13 2.07
C SER A 61 -3.99 -17.78 0.84
N ALA A 62 -5.02 -17.15 0.25
CA ALA A 62 -5.72 -17.66 -0.91
C ALA A 62 -4.93 -17.39 -2.20
N LYS A 63 -5.13 -18.24 -3.22
CA LYS A 63 -4.58 -17.95 -4.55
C LYS A 63 -5.38 -16.81 -5.19
N LEU A 64 -4.71 -15.89 -5.87
CA LEU A 64 -5.35 -14.74 -6.53
C LEU A 64 -6.56 -15.14 -7.38
N LYS A 65 -6.47 -16.22 -8.14
CA LYS A 65 -7.56 -16.73 -8.98
C LYS A 65 -8.79 -17.22 -8.21
N GLU A 66 -8.64 -17.51 -6.92
CA GLU A 66 -9.72 -17.99 -6.05
C GLU A 66 -10.46 -16.84 -5.39
N ILE A 67 -9.84 -15.66 -5.29
CA ILE A 67 -10.41 -14.48 -4.64
C ILE A 67 -11.47 -13.83 -5.54
N ARG A 68 -12.56 -13.41 -4.89
CA ARG A 68 -13.59 -12.54 -5.47
C ARG A 68 -13.84 -11.39 -4.51
N SER A 69 -13.60 -10.18 -4.94
CA SER A 69 -13.99 -9.00 -4.18
C SER A 69 -15.42 -8.61 -4.56
N ILE A 70 -16.26 -8.37 -3.58
CA ILE A 70 -17.65 -7.95 -3.79
C ILE A 70 -17.76 -6.51 -3.32
N CYS A 71 -17.93 -5.60 -4.25
CA CYS A 71 -18.09 -4.17 -3.97
C CYS A 71 -19.57 -3.78 -4.18
N LYS A 72 -20.21 -3.29 -3.12
CA LYS A 72 -21.58 -2.81 -3.16
C LYS A 72 -21.59 -1.29 -3.15
N THR A 73 -22.23 -0.72 -4.16
CA THR A 73 -22.57 0.71 -4.21
C THR A 73 -24.07 0.87 -3.93
N LEU A 74 -24.54 2.10 -3.85
CA LEU A 74 -25.97 2.38 -3.65
C LEU A 74 -26.87 1.79 -4.75
N VAL A 75 -26.32 1.60 -5.96
CA VAL A 75 -27.08 1.22 -7.16
C VAL A 75 -26.72 -0.17 -7.67
N ASN A 76 -25.44 -0.58 -7.51
CA ASN A 76 -24.92 -1.79 -8.14
C ASN A 76 -24.07 -2.64 -7.19
N ILE A 77 -23.99 -3.92 -7.52
CA ILE A 77 -22.97 -4.84 -6.97
C ILE A 77 -22.01 -5.19 -8.10
N SER A 78 -20.72 -4.99 -7.87
CA SER A 78 -19.67 -5.41 -8.79
C SER A 78 -18.81 -6.48 -8.16
N ILE A 79 -18.35 -7.42 -8.99
CA ILE A 79 -17.46 -8.52 -8.56
C ILE A 79 -16.12 -8.35 -9.25
N GLY A 80 -15.09 -8.07 -8.46
CA GLY A 80 -13.71 -8.08 -8.90
C GLY A 80 -13.12 -9.48 -8.87
N LYS A 81 -12.29 -9.80 -9.87
CA LYS A 81 -11.61 -11.09 -9.97
C LYS A 81 -10.30 -10.97 -10.71
N PHE A 82 -9.33 -11.76 -10.30
CA PHE A 82 -8.06 -11.89 -11.01
C PHE A 82 -8.21 -12.73 -12.30
N ILE A 83 -7.70 -12.20 -13.40
CA ILE A 83 -7.64 -12.89 -14.70
C ILE A 83 -6.16 -12.99 -15.07
N GLU A 84 -5.61 -14.20 -15.02
CA GLU A 84 -4.17 -14.45 -15.11
C GLU A 84 -3.55 -13.96 -16.43
N VAL A 85 -4.29 -14.03 -17.54
CA VAL A 85 -3.81 -13.57 -18.86
C VAL A 85 -3.61 -12.07 -18.97
N ASP A 86 -4.16 -11.29 -18.04
CA ASP A 86 -3.99 -9.83 -18.00
C ASP A 86 -2.65 -9.40 -17.36
N PHE A 87 -1.88 -10.36 -16.81
CA PHE A 87 -0.65 -10.12 -16.08
C PHE A 87 0.51 -10.95 -16.60
N THR A 88 1.69 -10.35 -16.59
CA THR A 88 2.93 -11.10 -16.83
C THR A 88 3.34 -11.89 -15.58
N PRO A 89 4.14 -12.96 -15.71
CA PRO A 89 4.66 -13.71 -14.57
C PRO A 89 5.46 -12.84 -13.59
N GLU A 90 6.11 -11.78 -14.09
CA GLU A 90 6.86 -10.85 -13.26
C GLU A 90 5.96 -9.92 -12.45
N GLU A 91 4.90 -9.41 -13.06
CA GLU A 91 3.87 -8.62 -12.36
C GLU A 91 3.20 -9.45 -11.26
N ILE A 92 2.86 -10.70 -11.53
CA ILE A 92 2.30 -11.62 -10.53
C ILE A 92 3.27 -11.82 -9.35
N ARG A 93 4.56 -12.05 -9.62
CA ARG A 93 5.57 -12.18 -8.57
C ARG A 93 5.69 -10.91 -7.73
N LYS A 94 5.64 -9.74 -8.37
CA LYS A 94 5.71 -8.45 -7.70
C LYS A 94 4.50 -8.24 -6.78
N ILE A 95 3.29 -8.50 -7.29
CA ILE A 95 2.05 -8.42 -6.51
C ILE A 95 2.10 -9.39 -5.31
N HIS A 96 2.49 -10.63 -5.52
CA HIS A 96 2.63 -11.58 -4.42
C HIS A 96 3.58 -11.10 -3.34
N ARG A 97 4.75 -10.58 -3.72
CA ARG A 97 5.76 -10.12 -2.76
C ARG A 97 5.33 -8.87 -1.98
N GLN A 98 4.74 -7.89 -2.65
CA GLN A 98 4.48 -6.56 -2.08
C GLN A 98 3.04 -6.38 -1.57
N VAL A 99 2.11 -7.21 -2.01
CA VAL A 99 0.71 -7.14 -1.61
C VAL A 99 0.29 -8.39 -0.84
N ILE A 100 0.25 -9.54 -1.51
CA ILE A 100 -0.38 -10.74 -0.95
C ILE A 100 0.31 -11.23 0.33
N ASN A 101 1.63 -11.32 0.31
CA ASN A 101 2.40 -11.87 1.45
C ASN A 101 2.53 -10.91 2.63
N THR A 102 2.38 -9.61 2.41
CA THR A 102 2.71 -8.58 3.40
C THR A 102 1.53 -7.70 3.78
N ARG A 103 0.60 -7.48 2.85
CA ARG A 103 -0.46 -6.46 2.96
C ARG A 103 -1.81 -6.99 2.48
N GLY A 104 -2.23 -8.14 2.98
CA GLY A 104 -3.55 -8.72 2.65
C GLY A 104 -4.73 -7.82 3.03
N GLU A 105 -4.53 -6.83 3.91
CA GLU A 105 -5.50 -5.81 4.27
C GLU A 105 -5.92 -4.92 3.09
N LEU A 106 -5.09 -4.78 2.07
CA LEU A 106 -5.40 -3.96 0.88
C LEU A 106 -6.66 -4.40 0.15
N PHE A 107 -7.07 -5.66 0.29
CA PHE A 107 -8.37 -6.11 -0.25
C PHE A 107 -9.57 -5.41 0.40
N PHE A 108 -9.39 -4.82 1.58
CA PHE A 108 -10.43 -4.18 2.39
C PHE A 108 -10.27 -2.66 2.48
N SER A 109 -9.27 -2.09 1.79
CA SER A 109 -9.01 -0.65 1.79
C SER A 109 -10.14 0.10 1.10
N LYS A 110 -10.52 1.25 1.66
CA LYS A 110 -11.44 2.18 1.00
C LYS A 110 -10.75 2.98 -0.09
N LEU A 111 -9.45 3.20 0.06
CA LEU A 111 -8.60 3.88 -0.90
C LEU A 111 -7.15 3.43 -0.70
N VAL A 112 -6.44 3.17 -1.79
CA VAL A 112 -4.99 2.96 -1.76
C VAL A 112 -4.31 4.11 -2.50
N ILE A 113 -3.33 4.74 -1.87
CA ILE A 113 -2.49 5.76 -2.49
C ILE A 113 -1.17 5.10 -2.89
N LEU A 114 -0.90 5.13 -4.19
CA LEU A 114 0.38 4.68 -4.76
C LEU A 114 1.31 5.86 -4.85
N SER A 115 2.52 5.74 -4.35
CA SER A 115 3.59 6.73 -4.47
C SER A 115 4.83 6.13 -5.14
N GLU A 116 5.71 6.99 -5.64
CA GLU A 116 6.90 6.53 -6.33
C GLU A 116 7.90 5.87 -5.37
N GLY A 117 8.19 6.52 -4.26
CA GLY A 117 9.26 6.17 -3.35
C GLY A 117 8.84 5.93 -1.91
N GLU A 118 9.84 5.64 -1.10
CA GLU A 118 9.67 5.38 0.33
C GLU A 118 9.45 6.67 1.12
N THR A 119 9.93 7.83 0.62
CA THR A 119 9.74 9.13 1.29
C THR A 119 8.25 9.46 1.38
N GLU A 120 7.57 9.40 0.25
CA GLU A 120 6.13 9.67 0.17
C GLU A 120 5.33 8.62 0.95
N GLU A 121 5.69 7.34 0.83
CA GLU A 121 5.00 6.26 1.57
C GLU A 121 5.04 6.49 3.08
N GLN A 122 6.13 7.05 3.62
CA GLN A 122 6.27 7.34 5.04
C GLN A 122 5.71 8.71 5.44
N ALA A 123 5.86 9.73 4.61
CA ALA A 123 5.44 11.10 4.92
C ALA A 123 3.93 11.33 4.73
N LEU A 124 3.34 10.80 3.65
CA LEU A 124 1.92 11.01 3.31
C LEU A 124 0.94 10.58 4.42
N PRO A 125 1.14 9.43 5.12
CA PRO A 125 0.28 9.05 6.24
C PRO A 125 0.23 10.10 7.34
N ILE A 126 1.37 10.76 7.61
CA ILE A 126 1.51 11.78 8.64
C ILE A 126 0.83 13.08 8.20
N ILE A 127 1.03 13.47 6.95
CA ILE A 127 0.40 14.64 6.33
C ILE A 127 -1.14 14.49 6.35
N ILE A 128 -1.64 13.33 5.93
CA ILE A 128 -3.08 13.05 5.92
C ILE A 128 -3.67 13.08 7.33
N LYS A 129 -3.00 12.48 8.30
CA LYS A 129 -3.43 12.53 9.70
C LYS A 129 -3.58 13.98 10.19
N ARG A 130 -2.64 14.83 9.83
CA ARG A 130 -2.69 16.24 10.20
C ARG A 130 -3.84 16.99 9.50
N HIS A 131 -4.01 16.77 8.19
CA HIS A 131 -5.02 17.48 7.40
C HIS A 131 -6.45 17.09 7.80
N PHE A 132 -6.72 15.82 8.04
CA PHE A 132 -8.05 15.31 8.36
C PHE A 132 -8.34 15.14 9.85
N ASP A 133 -7.35 15.38 10.73
CA ASP A 133 -7.41 15.07 12.16
C ASP A 133 -7.84 13.60 12.45
N LYS A 134 -7.55 12.72 11.49
CA LYS A 134 -7.85 11.28 11.52
C LYS A 134 -6.71 10.50 10.91
N GLY A 135 -6.34 9.41 11.57
CA GLY A 135 -5.29 8.53 11.04
C GLY A 135 -5.72 7.78 9.78
N PRO A 136 -4.77 7.36 8.93
CA PRO A 136 -5.06 6.56 7.73
C PRO A 136 -5.94 5.34 8.01
N ILE A 137 -5.70 4.63 9.10
CA ILE A 137 -6.48 3.44 9.50
C ILE A 137 -7.95 3.81 9.74
N GLU A 138 -8.22 4.93 10.41
CA GLU A 138 -9.59 5.41 10.67
C GLU A 138 -10.31 5.82 9.38
N LEU A 139 -9.56 6.36 8.42
CA LEU A 139 -10.05 6.72 7.09
C LEU A 139 -10.22 5.51 6.17
N GLY A 140 -9.53 4.40 6.46
CA GLY A 140 -9.45 3.22 5.61
C GLY A 140 -8.57 3.46 4.38
N VAL A 141 -7.52 4.28 4.54
CA VAL A 141 -6.56 4.64 3.48
C VAL A 141 -5.25 3.94 3.74
N ASP A 142 -4.73 3.27 2.71
CA ASP A 142 -3.44 2.61 2.72
C ASP A 142 -2.48 3.24 1.71
N PHE A 143 -1.18 3.06 1.92
CA PHE A 143 -0.12 3.65 1.10
C PHE A 143 0.84 2.57 0.61
N ILE A 144 1.28 2.69 -0.64
CA ILE A 144 2.27 1.79 -1.23
C ILE A 144 3.28 2.59 -2.04
N GLY A 145 4.54 2.52 -1.66
CA GLY A 145 5.67 2.92 -2.49
C GLY A 145 5.96 1.86 -3.54
N VAL A 146 5.81 2.19 -4.82
CA VAL A 146 5.98 1.21 -5.91
C VAL A 146 7.44 0.95 -6.28
N GLY A 147 8.38 1.77 -5.78
CA GLY A 147 9.82 1.65 -6.02
C GLY A 147 10.24 2.14 -7.41
N GLY A 148 9.76 3.32 -7.79
CA GLY A 148 10.10 4.04 -9.03
C GLY A 148 8.93 4.19 -9.99
N SER A 149 8.93 5.29 -10.77
CA SER A 149 7.86 5.68 -11.70
C SER A 149 7.49 4.61 -12.73
N GLY A 150 8.43 3.72 -13.06
CA GLY A 150 8.22 2.58 -13.98
C GLY A 150 7.39 1.42 -13.41
N ASN A 151 6.94 1.48 -12.18
CA ASN A 151 6.44 0.32 -11.45
C ASN A 151 4.95 0.33 -11.09
N TYR A 152 4.20 1.34 -11.50
CA TYR A 152 2.78 1.50 -11.13
C TYR A 152 1.85 0.44 -11.77
N LEU A 153 2.09 0.07 -13.03
CA LEU A 153 1.16 -0.73 -13.83
C LEU A 153 0.69 -2.05 -13.18
N PRO A 154 1.57 -2.86 -12.55
CA PRO A 154 1.13 -4.10 -11.88
C PRO A 154 0.12 -3.84 -10.77
N PHE A 155 0.33 -2.78 -9.97
CA PHE A 155 -0.58 -2.41 -8.89
C PHE A 155 -1.89 -1.84 -9.42
N ILE A 156 -1.84 -0.98 -10.43
CA ILE A 156 -3.03 -0.43 -11.09
C ILE A 156 -3.91 -1.58 -11.59
N ARG A 157 -3.36 -2.52 -12.35
CA ARG A 157 -4.07 -3.69 -12.86
C ARG A 157 -4.65 -4.55 -11.73
N PHE A 158 -3.89 -4.74 -10.64
CA PHE A 158 -4.35 -5.48 -9.48
C PHE A 158 -5.56 -4.80 -8.81
N PHE A 159 -5.50 -3.50 -8.57
CA PHE A 159 -6.60 -2.76 -7.96
C PHE A 159 -7.83 -2.70 -8.86
N GLU A 160 -7.64 -2.53 -10.16
CA GLU A 160 -8.73 -2.59 -11.15
C GLU A 160 -9.37 -3.98 -11.20
N ALA A 161 -8.58 -5.05 -11.14
CA ALA A 161 -9.07 -6.43 -11.17
C ALA A 161 -9.97 -6.74 -9.96
N PHE A 162 -9.67 -6.17 -8.80
CA PHE A 162 -10.41 -6.40 -7.56
C PHE A 162 -11.37 -5.26 -7.19
N ASN A 163 -11.54 -4.24 -8.05
CA ASN A 163 -12.35 -3.05 -7.80
C ASN A 163 -11.94 -2.29 -6.52
N ILE A 164 -10.65 -2.28 -6.20
CA ILE A 164 -10.10 -1.53 -5.07
C ILE A 164 -9.87 -0.09 -5.52
N PRO A 165 -10.45 0.92 -4.85
CA PRO A 165 -10.20 2.32 -5.20
C PRO A 165 -8.74 2.68 -4.98
N TYR A 166 -8.15 3.41 -5.94
CA TYR A 166 -6.77 3.87 -5.85
C TYR A 166 -6.59 5.26 -6.43
N LEU A 167 -5.57 5.96 -5.92
CA LEU A 167 -5.00 7.18 -6.48
C LEU A 167 -3.49 7.00 -6.64
N ILE A 168 -2.90 7.73 -7.54
CA ILE A 168 -1.46 7.80 -7.76
C ILE A 168 -1.00 9.19 -7.33
N PHE A 169 -0.04 9.25 -6.42
CA PHE A 169 0.70 10.46 -6.09
C PHE A 169 2.08 10.34 -6.73
N SER A 170 2.43 11.25 -7.62
CA SER A 170 3.63 11.12 -8.43
C SER A 170 4.38 12.43 -8.53
N ASP A 171 5.70 12.30 -8.57
CA ASP A 171 6.59 13.35 -8.98
C ASP A 171 6.23 13.86 -10.39
N ASN A 172 6.58 15.09 -10.68
CA ASN A 172 6.27 15.73 -11.96
C ASN A 172 7.55 16.18 -12.69
N GLU A 173 8.60 15.41 -12.58
CA GLU A 173 9.76 15.50 -13.47
C GLU A 173 9.39 14.94 -14.85
N ALA A 174 9.95 15.52 -15.92
CA ALA A 174 9.51 15.21 -17.28
C ALA A 174 9.51 13.71 -17.62
N GLU A 175 10.57 13.00 -17.26
CA GLU A 175 10.71 11.55 -17.53
C GLU A 175 9.75 10.71 -16.69
N ALA A 176 9.57 11.07 -15.41
CA ALA A 176 8.66 10.39 -14.50
C ALA A 176 7.20 10.56 -14.97
N ASN A 177 6.82 11.79 -15.32
CA ASN A 177 5.48 12.11 -15.81
C ASN A 177 5.11 11.31 -17.07
N GLU A 178 5.95 11.31 -18.10
CA GLU A 178 5.70 10.52 -19.33
C GLU A 178 5.60 9.01 -19.02
N THR A 179 6.45 8.53 -18.13
CA THR A 179 6.44 7.12 -17.72
C THR A 179 5.13 6.76 -17.04
N VAL A 180 4.65 7.57 -16.10
CA VAL A 180 3.39 7.34 -15.37
C VAL A 180 2.20 7.39 -16.34
N ILE A 181 2.13 8.40 -17.19
CA ILE A 181 1.06 8.53 -18.22
C ILE A 181 1.04 7.28 -19.11
N ASN A 182 2.20 6.83 -19.57
CA ASN A 182 2.30 5.63 -20.42
C ASN A 182 1.83 4.37 -19.68
N GLN A 183 2.09 4.23 -18.38
CA GLN A 183 1.61 3.09 -17.62
C GLN A 183 0.10 3.12 -17.43
N ILE A 184 -0.47 4.29 -17.15
CA ILE A 184 -1.93 4.47 -17.01
C ILE A 184 -2.63 4.16 -18.33
N SER A 185 -2.09 4.61 -19.47
CA SER A 185 -2.66 4.30 -20.78
C SER A 185 -2.73 2.79 -21.10
N LYS A 186 -1.90 1.98 -20.45
CA LYS A 186 -1.89 0.51 -20.55
C LYS A 186 -2.81 -0.17 -19.52
N SER A 187 -3.40 0.57 -18.61
CA SER A 187 -4.38 0.07 -17.66
C SER A 187 -5.77 -0.01 -18.30
N LYS A 188 -6.65 -0.78 -17.68
CA LYS A 188 -8.01 -0.98 -18.20
C LYS A 188 -8.87 0.28 -18.12
N ALA A 189 -8.74 1.04 -17.04
CA ALA A 189 -9.51 2.26 -16.83
C ALA A 189 -8.98 3.43 -17.68
N ASN A 190 -7.66 3.46 -17.93
CA ASN A 190 -6.99 4.56 -18.64
C ASN A 190 -7.43 5.95 -18.13
N ASP A 191 -7.47 6.13 -16.80
CA ASP A 191 -8.03 7.33 -16.17
C ASP A 191 -6.94 8.17 -15.53
N ILE A 192 -6.54 9.23 -16.22
CA ILE A 192 -5.53 10.18 -15.74
C ILE A 192 -5.99 11.00 -14.53
N ASN A 193 -7.31 11.12 -14.28
CA ASN A 193 -7.82 11.85 -13.12
C ASN A 193 -7.51 11.14 -11.79
N LYS A 194 -7.03 9.91 -11.86
CA LYS A 194 -6.52 9.18 -10.68
C LYS A 194 -5.09 9.55 -10.31
N VAL A 195 -4.45 10.46 -11.04
CA VAL A 195 -3.09 10.91 -10.74
C VAL A 195 -3.11 12.32 -10.19
N VAL A 196 -2.45 12.49 -9.06
CA VAL A 196 -2.10 13.77 -8.47
C VAL A 196 -0.61 13.97 -8.73
N PHE A 197 -0.30 14.85 -9.67
CA PHE A 197 1.07 15.26 -9.94
C PHE A 197 1.46 16.43 -9.05
N LEU A 198 2.69 16.45 -8.60
CA LEU A 198 3.32 17.62 -8.01
C LEU A 198 3.45 18.76 -9.03
N ASN A 199 3.96 19.91 -8.61
CA ASN A 199 4.22 21.01 -9.54
C ASN A 199 5.28 20.64 -10.58
N VAL A 200 5.16 21.18 -11.78
CA VAL A 200 6.02 20.83 -12.91
C VAL A 200 7.51 20.99 -12.58
N GLY A 201 8.26 19.94 -12.78
CA GLY A 201 9.71 19.87 -12.56
C GLY A 201 10.10 19.62 -11.11
N ASN A 202 9.16 19.24 -10.24
CA ASN A 202 9.43 18.92 -8.83
C ASN A 202 9.29 17.41 -8.56
N ASP A 203 10.21 16.91 -7.73
CA ASP A 203 10.02 15.75 -6.88
C ASP A 203 9.46 16.19 -5.51
N PHE A 204 9.18 15.25 -4.62
CA PHE A 204 8.56 15.54 -3.34
C PHE A 204 9.42 16.44 -2.45
N GLU A 205 10.72 16.22 -2.37
CA GLU A 205 11.65 17.03 -1.56
C GLU A 205 11.76 18.46 -2.10
N LYS A 206 11.80 18.60 -3.42
CA LYS A 206 11.86 19.91 -4.09
C LYS A 206 10.55 20.68 -3.94
N GLU A 207 9.42 19.99 -3.99
CA GLU A 207 8.11 20.56 -3.71
C GLU A 207 8.07 21.21 -2.34
N LEU A 208 8.54 20.51 -1.30
CA LEU A 208 8.62 21.04 0.06
C LEU A 208 9.54 22.27 0.14
N CYS A 209 10.73 22.21 -0.45
CA CYS A 209 11.66 23.33 -0.43
C CYS A 209 11.09 24.59 -1.10
N ASN A 210 10.36 24.41 -2.23
CA ASN A 210 9.85 25.51 -3.04
C ASN A 210 8.55 26.12 -2.49
N HIS A 211 7.80 25.37 -1.67
CA HIS A 211 6.46 25.78 -1.21
C HIS A 211 6.42 26.17 0.28
N GLY A 212 7.54 26.69 0.79
CA GLY A 212 7.58 27.30 2.13
C GLY A 212 7.86 26.34 3.28
N TYR A 213 8.22 25.08 3.00
CA TYR A 213 8.56 24.06 4.02
C TYR A 213 10.07 23.85 4.19
N LEU A 214 10.89 24.81 3.72
CA LEU A 214 12.33 24.71 3.82
C LEU A 214 12.82 24.60 5.27
N ASP A 215 12.17 25.28 6.22
CA ASP A 215 12.54 25.18 7.63
C ASP A 215 12.28 23.79 8.19
N GLU A 216 11.17 23.17 7.80
CA GLU A 216 10.84 21.80 8.15
C GLU A 216 11.85 20.81 7.55
N VAL A 217 12.26 21.02 6.29
CA VAL A 217 13.30 20.25 5.63
C VAL A 217 14.64 20.37 6.34
N LYS A 218 15.03 21.59 6.75
CA LYS A 218 16.25 21.82 7.53
C LYS A 218 16.21 21.13 8.88
N ASN A 219 15.10 21.28 9.61
CA ASN A 219 14.94 20.67 10.93
C ASN A 219 14.99 19.14 10.85
N ALA A 220 14.35 18.57 9.85
CA ALA A 220 14.39 17.14 9.58
C ALA A 220 15.80 16.65 9.26
N TYR A 221 16.53 17.35 8.40
CA TYR A 221 17.93 17.06 8.10
C TYR A 221 18.83 17.17 9.33
N TYR A 222 18.65 18.21 10.15
CA TYR A 222 19.38 18.38 11.42
C TYR A 222 19.11 17.20 12.36
N ALA A 223 17.85 16.84 12.53
CA ALA A 223 17.45 15.73 13.39
C ALA A 223 18.09 14.42 12.92
N LEU A 224 18.08 14.14 11.61
CA LEU A 224 18.72 12.97 11.01
C LEU A 224 20.23 12.95 11.33
N ILE A 225 20.95 13.99 10.95
CA ILE A 225 22.41 14.04 11.12
C ILE A 225 22.82 14.02 12.60
N LEU A 226 22.07 14.70 13.45
CA LEU A 226 22.37 14.73 14.89
C LEU A 226 22.01 13.42 15.61
N SER A 227 21.14 12.59 15.03
CA SER A 227 20.85 11.24 15.56
C SER A 227 22.03 10.29 15.48
N GLU A 228 22.95 10.51 14.55
CA GLU A 228 24.18 9.73 14.38
C GLU A 228 25.33 10.15 15.33
N CYS A 229 25.12 11.23 16.11
CA CYS A 229 26.16 11.73 17.02
C CYS A 229 26.21 10.95 18.34
N HIS A 230 27.36 10.38 18.67
CA HIS A 230 27.53 9.49 19.82
C HIS A 230 27.71 10.23 21.17
N ASN A 231 28.01 11.52 21.17
CA ASN A 231 28.21 12.30 22.40
C ASN A 231 27.88 13.79 22.20
N ASP A 232 27.68 14.52 23.31
CA ASP A 232 27.27 15.93 23.30
C ASP A 232 28.30 16.87 22.64
N LYS A 233 29.60 16.58 22.78
CA LYS A 233 30.66 17.39 22.14
C LYS A 233 30.61 17.27 20.63
N HIS A 234 30.46 16.04 20.12
CA HIS A 234 30.30 15.77 18.69
C HIS A 234 29.03 16.42 18.15
N ARG A 235 27.91 16.31 18.90
CA ARG A 235 26.64 16.93 18.55
C ARG A 235 26.73 18.45 18.45
N ALA A 236 27.40 19.11 19.42
CA ALA A 236 27.58 20.56 19.41
C ALA A 236 28.50 21.04 18.26
N ALA A 237 29.55 20.30 17.95
CA ALA A 237 30.43 20.60 16.81
C ALA A 237 29.64 20.46 15.48
N LYS A 238 28.90 19.34 15.33
CA LYS A 238 28.12 19.08 14.13
C LYS A 238 27.03 20.11 13.90
N LYS A 239 26.35 20.55 14.96
CA LYS A 239 25.36 21.62 14.86
C LYS A 239 25.94 22.92 14.30
N LYS A 240 27.13 23.32 14.74
CA LYS A 240 27.82 24.50 14.21
C LYS A 240 28.21 24.37 12.73
N GLU A 241 28.45 23.16 12.25
CA GLU A 241 28.67 22.91 10.82
C GLU A 241 27.37 23.06 10.04
N LEU A 242 26.28 22.47 10.54
CA LEU A 242 24.96 22.50 9.93
C LEU A 242 24.44 23.94 9.81
N ASP A 243 24.65 24.77 10.85
CA ASP A 243 24.21 26.18 10.87
C ASP A 243 24.89 27.06 9.79
N LYS A 244 25.95 26.55 9.13
CA LYS A 244 26.66 27.26 8.04
C LYS A 244 26.21 26.81 6.63
N ILE A 245 25.33 25.82 6.54
CA ILE A 245 24.89 25.29 5.25
C ILE A 245 23.95 26.28 4.59
N PRO A 246 24.22 26.73 3.34
CA PRO A 246 23.33 27.59 2.61
C PRO A 246 21.99 26.91 2.27
N ASP A 247 20.94 27.69 2.23
CA ASP A 247 19.57 27.23 2.01
C ASP A 247 19.38 26.45 0.69
N GLU A 248 20.01 26.92 -0.37
CA GLU A 248 19.95 26.31 -1.68
C GLU A 248 20.58 24.91 -1.77
N THR A 249 21.38 24.50 -0.78
CA THR A 249 22.05 23.20 -0.81
C THR A 249 21.19 22.07 -0.18
N TYR A 250 20.18 22.42 0.61
CA TYR A 250 19.41 21.41 1.36
C TYR A 250 18.70 20.41 0.46
N TYR A 251 18.13 20.83 -0.67
CA TYR A 251 17.53 19.92 -1.62
C TYR A 251 18.50 18.80 -2.06
N GLY A 252 19.71 19.18 -2.47
CA GLY A 252 20.73 18.18 -2.88
C GLY A 252 21.17 17.24 -1.75
N LEU A 253 21.21 17.75 -0.51
CA LEU A 253 21.58 16.96 0.68
C LEU A 253 20.50 15.93 1.01
N VAL A 254 19.23 16.33 1.05
CA VAL A 254 18.12 15.42 1.42
C VAL A 254 17.83 14.40 0.33
N THR A 255 17.94 14.76 -0.94
CA THR A 255 17.77 13.85 -2.08
C THR A 255 18.75 12.68 -2.03
N SER A 256 19.98 12.90 -1.53
CA SER A 256 20.97 11.83 -1.35
C SER A 256 20.62 10.85 -0.21
N LEU A 257 19.70 11.22 0.68
CA LEU A 257 19.35 10.48 1.90
C LEU A 257 17.88 10.06 1.96
N LYS A 258 17.17 10.05 0.83
CA LYS A 258 15.69 9.88 0.73
C LYS A 258 15.08 8.94 1.78
N THR A 259 15.50 7.69 1.80
CA THR A 259 14.94 6.66 2.72
C THR A 259 15.13 6.98 4.20
N GLN A 260 16.32 7.54 4.56
CA GLN A 260 16.62 7.88 5.96
C GLN A 260 15.94 9.19 6.37
N PHE A 261 15.74 10.10 5.43
CA PHE A 261 15.13 11.40 5.64
C PHE A 261 13.61 11.33 5.85
N ALA A 262 12.93 10.38 5.21
CA ALA A 262 11.48 10.23 5.18
C ALA A 262 10.78 10.32 6.57
N PRO A 263 11.18 9.55 7.61
CA PRO A 263 10.50 9.63 8.91
C PRO A 263 10.72 10.98 9.63
N TYR A 264 11.85 11.63 9.40
CA TYR A 264 12.16 12.92 10.01
C TYR A 264 11.33 14.04 9.38
N ILE A 265 11.23 14.09 8.07
CA ILE A 265 10.41 15.12 7.39
C ILE A 265 8.94 14.95 7.71
N GLY A 266 8.42 13.73 7.75
CA GLY A 266 7.04 13.46 8.15
C GLY A 266 6.75 14.01 9.55
N TYR A 267 7.67 13.82 10.50
CA TYR A 267 7.52 14.34 11.87
C TYR A 267 7.58 15.88 11.95
N GLU A 268 8.50 16.51 11.23
CA GLU A 268 8.58 17.98 11.19
C GLU A 268 7.36 18.61 10.50
N LEU A 269 6.84 18.01 9.43
CA LEU A 269 5.59 18.43 8.81
C LEU A 269 4.39 18.25 9.74
N TYR A 270 4.35 17.21 10.55
CA TYR A 270 3.29 17.02 11.55
C TYR A 270 3.30 18.11 12.63
N LYS A 271 4.46 18.60 13.04
CA LYS A 271 4.60 19.68 14.05
C LYS A 271 4.37 21.07 13.47
N SER A 272 4.60 21.26 12.19
CA SER A 272 4.52 22.56 11.56
C SER A 272 3.12 23.17 11.71
N GLU A 273 3.00 24.45 11.96
CA GLU A 273 1.72 25.18 12.00
C GLU A 273 1.25 25.60 10.58
N LYS A 274 2.09 25.41 9.57
CA LYS A 274 1.76 25.73 8.18
C LYS A 274 0.67 24.79 7.67
N VAL A 275 -0.27 25.30 6.90
CA VAL A 275 -1.32 24.49 6.24
C VAL A 275 -0.70 23.84 5.03
N LEU A 276 -0.79 22.51 4.97
CA LEU A 276 -0.36 21.69 3.84
C LEU A 276 -1.37 21.75 2.69
#